data_573bad2c4052969d320d47e4b158454f
#
_entry.id   573bad2c4052969d320d47e4b158454f
#
_cell.length_a   1.000
_cell.length_b   1.000
_cell.length_c   1.000
_cell.angle_alpha   90.00
_cell.angle_beta   90.00
_cell.angle_gamma   90.00
#
_symmetry.space_group_name_H-M   'P 1'
#
loop_
_entity.id
_entity.type
_entity.pdbx_description
1 polymer ?
#
loop_
_entity_poly.entity_id
_entity_poly.type
_entity_poly.pdbx_seq_one_letter_code
_entity_poly.pdbx_strand_id
1 'polypeptide(L)'
;MRCISWNIGRKIKLIEDQLKIIEDKKPDIIAFQEVTYNSFGKIKDLIRSKYKFINYSLDLINDSKVLVGPRKLGVLVATNFKTVLRDINEFKLPWRERILNLDIYTGSKKFNFNSAYIPPGSSNGWIKIETLEGIFNGLNKKTDEPKILCGDFNIPQAETFKGQLITFAQKIKQKGKPKLKKSFRGGSGSRWDLAERNLFENLKTSGIQDAFRKVNGFKKEDYSFEIIRKGKVVSRRRFDHFFTSDDIKIMKIEYLHSYRVEKLS
;
A
#
# COMPACT_ATOMS: atom_id res chain seq x y z
N MET A 1 9.39 -8.64 -15.05
CA MET A 1 9.08 -8.85 -13.63
C MET A 1 7.61 -8.56 -13.38
N ARG A 2 6.93 -9.42 -12.64
CA ARG A 2 5.53 -9.27 -12.22
C ARG A 2 5.44 -9.13 -10.70
N CYS A 3 4.77 -8.08 -10.23
CA CYS A 3 4.54 -7.83 -8.81
C CYS A 3 3.06 -7.90 -8.50
N ILE A 4 2.68 -8.51 -7.38
CA ILE A 4 1.32 -8.50 -6.85
C ILE A 4 1.35 -7.89 -5.45
N SER A 5 0.46 -6.92 -5.20
CA SER A 5 0.18 -6.39 -3.87
C SER A 5 -1.26 -6.73 -3.48
N TRP A 6 -1.46 -7.26 -2.28
CA TRP A 6 -2.79 -7.69 -1.82
C TRP A 6 -2.94 -7.56 -0.30
N ASN A 7 -3.92 -6.78 0.14
CA ASN A 7 -4.38 -6.81 1.52
C ASN A 7 -5.22 -8.08 1.73
N ILE A 8 -4.69 -9.05 2.50
CA ILE A 8 -5.32 -10.37 2.74
C ILE A 8 -6.42 -10.33 3.81
N GLY A 9 -6.63 -9.18 4.49
CA GLY A 9 -7.76 -8.94 5.38
C GLY A 9 -7.81 -9.82 6.64
N ARG A 10 -6.67 -10.31 7.15
CA ARG A 10 -6.58 -11.20 8.33
C ARG A 10 -7.34 -12.54 8.17
N LYS A 11 -7.70 -12.92 6.95
CA LYS A 11 -8.60 -14.05 6.68
C LYS A 11 -7.84 -15.38 6.62
N ILE A 12 -7.41 -15.90 7.76
CA ILE A 12 -6.59 -17.15 7.84
C ILE A 12 -7.22 -18.33 7.10
N LYS A 13 -8.55 -18.44 7.13
CA LYS A 13 -9.28 -19.55 6.46
C LYS A 13 -9.19 -19.49 4.93
N LEU A 14 -9.01 -18.30 4.36
CA LEU A 14 -8.98 -18.08 2.91
C LEU A 14 -7.56 -18.07 2.34
N ILE A 15 -6.52 -18.17 3.17
CA ILE A 15 -5.11 -18.04 2.72
C ILE A 15 -4.77 -19.05 1.62
N GLU A 16 -5.21 -20.30 1.73
CA GLU A 16 -4.92 -21.31 0.71
C GLU A 16 -5.53 -20.96 -0.65
N ASP A 17 -6.79 -20.51 -0.65
CA ASP A 17 -7.47 -20.13 -1.88
C ASP A 17 -6.86 -18.84 -2.46
N GLN A 18 -6.52 -17.88 -1.60
CA GLN A 18 -5.81 -16.66 -2.02
C GLN A 18 -4.46 -16.97 -2.65
N LEU A 19 -3.69 -17.92 -2.09
CA LEU A 19 -2.39 -18.31 -2.62
C LEU A 19 -2.49 -19.07 -3.93
N LYS A 20 -3.47 -19.99 -4.12
CA LYS A 20 -3.71 -20.66 -5.40
C LYS A 20 -3.86 -19.68 -6.55
N ILE A 21 -4.63 -18.63 -6.33
CA ILE A 21 -4.85 -17.55 -7.30
C ILE A 21 -3.54 -16.85 -7.68
N ILE A 22 -2.71 -16.58 -6.66
CA ILE A 22 -1.41 -15.94 -6.88
C ILE A 22 -0.50 -16.86 -7.67
N GLU A 23 -0.53 -18.16 -7.41
CA GLU A 23 0.26 -19.14 -8.13
C GLU A 23 -0.03 -19.16 -9.63
N ASP A 24 -1.30 -19.06 -10.02
CA ASP A 24 -1.71 -18.99 -11.43
C ASP A 24 -1.14 -17.76 -12.14
N LYS A 25 -0.92 -16.67 -11.42
CA LYS A 25 -0.32 -15.45 -11.95
C LYS A 25 1.20 -15.50 -12.03
N LYS A 26 1.85 -16.46 -11.36
CA LYS A 26 3.31 -16.65 -11.32
C LYS A 26 4.06 -15.32 -11.07
N PRO A 27 3.79 -14.59 -9.96
CA PRO A 27 4.49 -13.35 -9.69
C PRO A 27 5.93 -13.60 -9.25
N ASP A 28 6.81 -12.70 -9.66
CA ASP A 28 8.20 -12.67 -9.20
C ASP A 28 8.32 -12.10 -7.78
N ILE A 29 7.40 -11.20 -7.43
CA ILE A 29 7.31 -10.56 -6.11
C ILE A 29 5.85 -10.56 -5.65
N ILE A 30 5.61 -11.01 -4.42
CA ILE A 30 4.34 -10.85 -3.72
C ILE A 30 4.53 -9.93 -2.51
N ALA A 31 3.55 -9.06 -2.28
CA ALA A 31 3.51 -8.14 -1.15
C ALA A 31 2.13 -8.20 -0.49
N PHE A 32 2.06 -8.71 0.74
CA PHE A 32 0.82 -8.84 1.49
C PHE A 32 0.73 -7.80 2.60
N GLN A 33 -0.48 -7.29 2.82
CA GLN A 33 -0.82 -6.41 3.92
C GLN A 33 -1.81 -7.12 4.87
N GLU A 34 -1.90 -6.62 6.10
CA GLU A 34 -2.69 -7.18 7.21
C GLU A 34 -2.29 -8.61 7.62
N VAL A 35 -1.02 -8.93 7.47
CA VAL A 35 -0.45 -10.22 7.90
C VAL A 35 -0.27 -10.22 9.42
N THR A 36 -0.89 -11.16 10.13
CA THR A 36 -0.68 -11.44 11.55
C THR A 36 0.36 -12.54 11.75
N TYR A 37 0.89 -12.74 12.96
CA TYR A 37 1.77 -13.89 13.25
C TYR A 37 1.14 -15.23 12.87
N ASN A 38 -0.15 -15.42 13.20
CA ASN A 38 -0.85 -16.68 12.87
C ASN A 38 -1.00 -16.87 11.35
N SER A 39 -1.32 -15.80 10.62
CA SER A 39 -1.40 -15.90 9.16
C SER A 39 -0.03 -16.03 8.52
N PHE A 40 1.01 -15.41 9.07
CA PHE A 40 2.39 -15.52 8.58
C PHE A 40 2.90 -16.96 8.61
N GLY A 41 2.73 -17.69 9.73
CA GLY A 41 3.14 -19.10 9.82
C GLY A 41 2.53 -19.93 8.69
N LYS A 42 1.21 -19.84 8.51
CA LYS A 42 0.50 -20.56 7.44
C LYS A 42 0.95 -20.13 6.04
N ILE A 43 1.11 -18.83 5.79
CA ILE A 43 1.59 -18.32 4.49
C ILE A 43 2.99 -18.85 4.22
N LYS A 44 3.91 -18.72 5.18
CA LYS A 44 5.30 -19.16 5.04
C LYS A 44 5.40 -20.63 4.67
N ASP A 45 4.64 -21.50 5.33
CA ASP A 45 4.64 -22.93 5.05
C ASP A 45 4.18 -23.24 3.62
N LEU A 46 3.19 -22.52 3.11
CA LEU A 46 2.64 -22.71 1.78
C LEU A 46 3.55 -22.17 0.66
N ILE A 47 4.31 -21.08 0.93
CA ILE A 47 5.09 -20.42 -0.13
C ILE A 47 6.60 -20.70 -0.08
N ARG A 48 7.15 -21.25 1.02
CA ARG A 48 8.61 -21.47 1.20
C ARG A 48 9.27 -22.36 0.14
N SER A 49 8.51 -23.25 -0.50
CA SER A 49 9.00 -24.05 -1.62
C SER A 49 9.13 -23.27 -2.92
N LYS A 50 8.46 -22.13 -3.03
CA LYS A 50 8.36 -21.31 -4.25
C LYS A 50 9.16 -20.00 -4.17
N TYR A 51 9.31 -19.44 -2.97
CA TYR A 51 10.00 -18.17 -2.75
C TYR A 51 11.15 -18.37 -1.76
N LYS A 52 12.35 -18.06 -2.22
CA LYS A 52 13.59 -18.24 -1.44
C LYS A 52 13.74 -17.18 -0.34
N PHE A 53 13.30 -15.95 -0.59
CA PHE A 53 13.41 -14.83 0.34
C PHE A 53 12.02 -14.40 0.79
N ILE A 54 11.75 -14.52 2.09
CA ILE A 54 10.48 -14.16 2.72
C ILE A 54 10.80 -13.20 3.85
N ASN A 55 10.34 -11.94 3.73
CA ASN A 55 10.56 -10.90 4.71
C ASN A 55 9.23 -10.53 5.36
N TYR A 56 9.21 -10.41 6.68
CA TYR A 56 8.02 -10.08 7.46
C TYR A 56 8.31 -8.95 8.45
N SER A 57 7.49 -7.91 8.44
CA SER A 57 7.79 -6.69 9.18
C SER A 57 7.65 -6.82 10.69
N LEU A 58 6.80 -7.72 11.21
CA LEU A 58 6.69 -7.91 12.66
C LEU A 58 7.95 -8.58 13.25
N ASP A 59 8.70 -9.34 12.46
CA ASP A 59 9.97 -9.97 12.90
C ASP A 59 11.08 -8.91 13.11
N LEU A 60 10.88 -7.69 12.62
CA LEU A 60 11.83 -6.58 12.78
C LEU A 60 11.58 -5.74 14.06
N ILE A 61 10.56 -6.08 14.83
CA ILE A 61 10.18 -5.35 16.04
C ILE A 61 10.75 -6.06 17.27
N ASN A 62 11.76 -5.46 17.88
CA ASN A 62 12.48 -6.04 19.02
C ASN A 62 11.61 -6.21 20.28
N ASP A 63 10.72 -5.23 20.54
CA ASP A 63 9.78 -5.30 21.67
C ASP A 63 8.40 -5.78 21.19
N SER A 64 8.15 -7.08 21.31
CA SER A 64 6.86 -7.67 20.95
C SER A 64 5.68 -7.17 21.77
N LYS A 65 5.91 -6.59 22.98
CA LYS A 65 4.85 -6.05 23.84
C LYS A 65 4.11 -4.88 23.19
N VAL A 66 4.76 -4.15 22.27
CA VAL A 66 4.11 -3.06 21.53
C VAL A 66 3.14 -3.57 20.44
N LEU A 67 3.24 -4.84 20.06
CA LEU A 67 2.41 -5.45 19.00
C LEU A 67 1.04 -5.87 19.52
N VAL A 68 0.24 -4.90 19.97
CA VAL A 68 -1.11 -5.09 20.51
C VAL A 68 -2.17 -4.41 19.62
N GLY A 69 -3.39 -4.91 19.66
CA GLY A 69 -4.51 -4.33 18.91
C GLY A 69 -4.20 -4.18 17.42
N PRO A 70 -4.36 -2.98 16.84
CA PRO A 70 -4.05 -2.74 15.44
C PRO A 70 -2.61 -3.05 15.05
N ARG A 71 -1.65 -2.91 15.98
CA ARG A 71 -0.22 -3.14 15.74
C ARG A 71 0.17 -4.61 15.50
N LYS A 72 -0.77 -5.55 15.67
CA LYS A 72 -0.59 -6.98 15.30
C LYS A 72 -0.57 -7.23 13.79
N LEU A 73 -0.72 -6.21 12.97
CA LEU A 73 -0.82 -6.30 11.52
C LEU A 73 0.48 -5.80 10.89
N GLY A 74 1.18 -6.69 10.24
CA GLY A 74 2.39 -6.40 9.48
C GLY A 74 2.18 -6.49 7.98
N VAL A 75 3.29 -6.35 7.27
CA VAL A 75 3.43 -6.57 5.84
C VAL A 75 4.44 -7.70 5.57
N LEU A 76 4.21 -8.44 4.51
CA LEU A 76 5.08 -9.53 4.06
C LEU A 76 5.48 -9.29 2.62
N VAL A 77 6.75 -9.52 2.29
CA VAL A 77 7.25 -9.55 0.92
C VAL A 77 7.98 -10.86 0.68
N ALA A 78 7.61 -11.58 -0.38
CA ALA A 78 8.31 -12.79 -0.79
C ALA A 78 8.71 -12.75 -2.26
N THR A 79 9.92 -13.27 -2.56
CA THR A 79 10.50 -13.26 -3.90
C THR A 79 11.61 -14.31 -4.02
N ASN A 80 11.99 -14.65 -5.26
CA ASN A 80 13.19 -15.45 -5.54
C ASN A 80 14.45 -14.60 -5.75
N PHE A 81 14.31 -13.29 -5.87
CA PHE A 81 15.44 -12.39 -5.95
C PHE A 81 16.07 -12.18 -4.57
N LYS A 82 17.40 -12.04 -4.52
CA LYS A 82 18.10 -11.70 -3.27
C LYS A 82 17.54 -10.39 -2.71
N THR A 83 17.22 -10.38 -1.43
CA THR A 83 16.75 -9.19 -0.70
C THR A 83 17.73 -8.80 0.39
N VAL A 84 17.86 -7.50 0.65
CA VAL A 84 18.56 -6.93 1.80
C VAL A 84 17.65 -5.92 2.47
N LEU A 85 17.43 -6.08 3.77
CA LEU A 85 16.64 -5.13 4.57
C LEU A 85 17.40 -3.81 4.70
N ARG A 86 16.70 -2.70 4.48
CA ARG A 86 17.19 -1.36 4.79
C ARG A 86 16.71 -0.90 6.15
N ASP A 87 17.41 0.06 6.72
CA ASP A 87 17.00 0.68 7.99
C ASP A 87 15.66 1.41 7.82
N ILE A 88 14.66 0.90 8.52
CA ILE A 88 13.30 1.46 8.51
C ILE A 88 13.21 2.74 9.37
N ASN A 89 14.20 3.05 10.21
CA ASN A 89 14.26 4.28 10.98
C ASN A 89 14.33 5.53 10.11
N GLU A 90 14.79 5.40 8.87
CA GLU A 90 14.78 6.49 7.87
C GLU A 90 13.39 7.09 7.66
N PHE A 91 12.35 6.30 7.83
CA PHE A 91 10.95 6.75 7.65
C PHE A 91 10.37 7.43 8.89
N LYS A 92 10.98 7.27 10.09
CA LYS A 92 10.47 7.82 11.36
C LYS A 92 8.99 7.54 11.61
N LEU A 93 8.55 6.30 11.33
CA LEU A 93 7.15 5.91 11.45
C LEU A 93 6.72 5.72 12.90
N PRO A 94 5.49 6.12 13.28
CA PRO A 94 4.93 5.83 14.60
C PRO A 94 4.76 4.33 14.84
N TRP A 95 4.44 3.57 13.78
CA TRP A 95 4.32 2.11 13.76
C TRP A 95 5.24 1.53 12.71
N ARG A 96 6.44 1.11 13.11
CA ARG A 96 7.50 0.63 12.21
C ARG A 96 7.09 -0.63 11.43
N GLU A 97 6.26 -1.47 12.03
CA GLU A 97 5.74 -2.70 11.45
C GLU A 97 4.85 -2.47 10.22
N ARG A 98 4.56 -1.22 9.87
CA ARG A 98 3.69 -0.85 8.75
C ARG A 98 4.36 -0.79 7.40
N ILE A 99 5.69 -0.96 7.37
CA ILE A 99 6.46 -0.95 6.12
C ILE A 99 7.56 -2.01 6.15
N LEU A 100 7.84 -2.58 4.97
CA LEU A 100 9.12 -3.24 4.65
C LEU A 100 9.85 -2.39 3.62
N ASN A 101 11.13 -2.13 3.88
CA ASN A 101 12.03 -1.41 2.99
C ASN A 101 13.18 -2.35 2.60
N LEU A 102 13.24 -2.74 1.34
CA LEU A 102 14.12 -3.77 0.81
C LEU A 102 14.92 -3.29 -0.39
N ASP A 103 16.19 -3.64 -0.45
CA ASP A 103 16.91 -3.73 -1.71
C ASP A 103 16.62 -5.09 -2.35
N ILE A 104 16.18 -5.10 -3.60
CA ILE A 104 15.96 -6.31 -4.39
C ILE A 104 16.96 -6.34 -5.54
N TYR A 105 17.69 -7.45 -5.66
CA TYR A 105 18.75 -7.65 -6.66
C TYR A 105 18.29 -8.56 -7.78
N THR A 106 18.24 -8.04 -9.00
CA THR A 106 17.88 -8.79 -10.22
C THR A 106 19.12 -8.90 -11.12
N GLY A 107 19.92 -9.93 -10.88
CA GLY A 107 21.24 -10.04 -11.51
C GLY A 107 22.17 -8.91 -11.05
N SER A 108 22.71 -8.13 -11.99
CA SER A 108 23.57 -6.98 -11.72
C SER A 108 22.81 -5.70 -11.35
N LYS A 109 21.50 -5.67 -11.46
CA LYS A 109 20.66 -4.50 -11.17
C LYS A 109 20.05 -4.59 -9.79
N LYS A 110 19.85 -3.43 -9.17
CA LYS A 110 19.23 -3.29 -7.87
C LYS A 110 18.13 -2.22 -7.94
N PHE A 111 17.06 -2.41 -7.18
CA PHE A 111 16.04 -1.38 -6.96
C PHE A 111 15.54 -1.43 -5.52
N ASN A 112 15.06 -0.32 -5.03
CA ASN A 112 14.44 -0.22 -3.71
C ASN A 112 12.96 -0.57 -3.79
N PHE A 113 12.52 -1.54 -2.99
CA PHE A 113 11.15 -2.01 -2.93
C PHE A 113 10.56 -1.77 -1.55
N ASN A 114 9.47 -1.02 -1.51
CA ASN A 114 8.74 -0.70 -0.28
C ASN A 114 7.34 -1.29 -0.35
N SER A 115 6.96 -2.06 0.66
CA SER A 115 5.58 -2.50 0.85
C SER A 115 5.03 -1.88 2.13
N ALA A 116 3.87 -1.20 2.04
CA ALA A 116 3.29 -0.48 3.15
C ALA A 116 1.83 -0.85 3.41
N TYR A 117 1.42 -0.79 4.68
CA TYR A 117 0.03 -0.82 5.12
C TYR A 117 -0.27 0.41 5.97
N ILE A 118 -1.00 1.35 5.41
CA ILE A 118 -1.36 2.59 6.11
C ILE A 118 -2.59 2.36 6.99
N PRO A 119 -2.52 2.62 8.31
CA PRO A 119 -3.67 2.44 9.18
C PRO A 119 -4.88 3.28 8.72
N PRO A 120 -6.11 2.72 8.72
CA PRO A 120 -7.28 3.51 8.36
C PRO A 120 -7.50 4.66 9.36
N GLY A 121 -7.63 5.88 8.87
CA GLY A 121 -7.81 7.06 9.72
C GLY A 121 -9.14 7.09 10.48
N SER A 122 -10.12 6.24 10.11
CA SER A 122 -11.38 6.09 10.85
C SER A 122 -11.19 5.51 12.24
N SER A 123 -10.27 4.59 12.40
CA SER A 123 -9.98 3.86 13.65
C SER A 123 -8.67 4.27 14.32
N ASN A 124 -7.71 4.81 13.56
CA ASN A 124 -6.36 5.08 14.06
C ASN A 124 -5.98 6.58 14.01
N GLY A 125 -6.91 7.45 13.61
CA GLY A 125 -6.75 8.90 13.68
C GLY A 125 -5.45 9.39 13.03
N TRP A 126 -4.68 10.15 13.80
CA TRP A 126 -3.46 10.82 13.36
C TRP A 126 -2.28 9.90 13.07
N ILE A 127 -2.26 8.67 13.60
CA ILE A 127 -1.26 7.65 13.25
C ILE A 127 -1.21 7.44 11.73
N LYS A 128 -2.37 7.50 11.04
CA LYS A 128 -2.43 7.47 9.57
C LYS A 128 -1.58 8.58 8.96
N ILE A 129 -1.75 9.80 9.45
CA ILE A 129 -1.09 10.99 8.89
C ILE A 129 0.41 10.97 9.13
N GLU A 130 0.81 10.67 10.36
CA GLU A 130 2.22 10.52 10.71
C GLU A 130 2.91 9.41 9.89
N THR A 131 2.17 8.33 9.60
CA THR A 131 2.68 7.25 8.72
C THR A 131 2.86 7.73 7.28
N LEU A 132 1.88 8.47 6.72
CA LEU A 132 1.97 9.04 5.36
C LEU A 132 3.12 10.06 5.26
N GLU A 133 3.25 10.95 6.24
CA GLU A 133 4.33 11.94 6.32
C GLU A 133 5.71 11.25 6.39
N GLY A 134 5.83 10.21 7.21
CA GLY A 134 7.08 9.45 7.32
C GLY A 134 7.46 8.77 6.01
N ILE A 135 6.51 8.11 5.34
CA ILE A 135 6.75 7.48 4.03
C ILE A 135 7.14 8.53 2.98
N PHE A 136 6.42 9.65 2.92
CA PHE A 136 6.77 10.74 2.02
C PHE A 136 8.19 11.23 2.26
N ASN A 137 8.55 11.56 3.49
CA ASN A 137 9.87 12.08 3.85
C ASN A 137 10.99 11.08 3.56
N GLY A 138 10.77 9.78 3.77
CA GLY A 138 11.73 8.72 3.47
C GLY A 138 11.97 8.54 1.98
N LEU A 139 10.92 8.69 1.15
CA LEU A 139 10.99 8.46 -0.30
C LEU A 139 11.29 9.73 -1.10
N ASN A 140 10.93 10.92 -0.59
CA ASN A 140 11.10 12.21 -1.26
C ASN A 140 12.58 12.67 -1.25
N LYS A 141 13.47 11.75 -1.60
CA LYS A 141 14.89 11.99 -1.76
C LYS A 141 15.24 11.69 -3.21
N LYS A 142 15.79 12.67 -3.92
CA LYS A 142 16.31 12.46 -5.28
C LYS A 142 17.48 11.47 -5.21
N THR A 143 17.33 10.36 -5.88
CA THR A 143 18.39 9.35 -6.06
C THR A 143 18.21 8.74 -7.43
N ASP A 144 19.30 8.25 -8.02
CA ASP A 144 19.29 7.53 -9.30
C ASP A 144 18.85 6.06 -9.14
N GLU A 145 18.47 5.68 -7.92
CA GLU A 145 18.05 4.33 -7.63
C GLU A 145 16.56 4.14 -7.95
N PRO A 146 16.22 3.13 -8.79
CA PRO A 146 14.84 2.80 -9.08
C PRO A 146 14.07 2.44 -7.82
N LYS A 147 12.86 2.99 -7.64
CA LYS A 147 12.03 2.79 -6.46
C LYS A 147 10.64 2.27 -6.81
N ILE A 148 10.16 1.32 -6.04
CA ILE A 148 8.77 0.87 -6.04
C ILE A 148 8.21 1.00 -4.63
N LEU A 149 7.04 1.60 -4.50
CA LEU A 149 6.23 1.60 -3.29
C LEU A 149 4.88 1.00 -3.61
N CYS A 150 4.45 -0.03 -2.88
CA CYS A 150 3.14 -0.63 -3.06
C CYS A 150 2.44 -0.92 -1.74
N GLY A 151 1.15 -1.18 -1.78
CA GLY A 151 0.37 -1.61 -0.62
C GLY A 151 -1.01 -0.98 -0.52
N ASP A 152 -1.63 -1.14 0.65
CA ASP A 152 -2.90 -0.51 1.02
C ASP A 152 -2.64 0.81 1.75
N PHE A 153 -3.01 1.91 1.11
CA PHE A 153 -2.81 3.26 1.64
C PHE A 153 -4.04 3.82 2.34
N ASN A 154 -5.19 3.18 2.20
CA ASN A 154 -6.45 3.70 2.72
C ASN A 154 -6.77 5.16 2.29
N ILE A 155 -6.23 5.60 1.16
CA ILE A 155 -6.42 6.90 0.47
C ILE A 155 -6.43 6.68 -1.05
N PRO A 156 -6.99 7.63 -1.82
CA PRO A 156 -7.70 8.85 -1.44
C PRO A 156 -9.17 8.61 -1.10
N GLN A 157 -9.89 9.65 -0.66
CA GLN A 157 -11.35 9.60 -0.53
C GLN A 157 -12.02 9.41 -1.90
N ALA A 158 -11.55 10.12 -2.93
CA ALA A 158 -11.97 10.00 -4.31
C ALA A 158 -10.96 10.65 -5.28
N GLU A 159 -11.08 10.32 -6.56
CA GLU A 159 -10.37 10.96 -7.67
C GLU A 159 -11.39 11.37 -8.74
N THR A 160 -11.15 12.47 -9.43
CA THR A 160 -11.98 12.91 -10.57
C THR A 160 -11.30 12.52 -11.89
N PHE A 161 -12.08 12.44 -12.97
CA PHE A 161 -11.52 12.18 -14.32
C PHE A 161 -10.67 13.34 -14.86
N LYS A 162 -10.68 14.48 -14.18
CA LYS A 162 -9.76 15.61 -14.46
C LYS A 162 -8.46 15.52 -13.67
N GLY A 163 -8.26 14.42 -12.91
CA GLY A 163 -7.05 14.22 -12.12
C GLY A 163 -7.01 14.94 -10.77
N GLN A 164 -8.14 15.51 -10.32
CA GLN A 164 -8.20 16.13 -9.01
C GLN A 164 -8.33 15.06 -7.93
N LEU A 165 -7.40 15.06 -6.99
CA LEU A 165 -7.45 14.26 -5.77
C LEU A 165 -8.38 14.90 -4.75
N ILE A 166 -9.26 14.09 -4.16
CA ILE A 166 -10.13 14.49 -3.06
C ILE A 166 -9.72 13.71 -1.81
N THR A 167 -9.22 14.43 -0.82
CA THR A 167 -8.73 13.85 0.43
C THR A 167 -9.85 13.67 1.46
N PHE A 168 -9.61 12.87 2.51
CA PHE A 168 -10.59 12.73 3.59
C PHE A 168 -10.81 13.99 4.41
N ALA A 169 -9.85 14.92 4.40
CA ALA A 169 -10.02 16.24 5.01
C ALA A 169 -10.93 17.17 4.22
N GLN A 170 -11.37 16.79 3.03
CA GLN A 170 -12.28 17.57 2.21
C GLN A 170 -13.72 17.09 2.34
N LYS A 171 -14.68 18.01 2.26
CA LYS A 171 -16.11 17.73 2.17
C LYS A 171 -16.53 17.84 0.71
N ILE A 172 -17.06 16.75 0.16
CA ILE A 172 -17.67 16.74 -1.17
C ILE A 172 -19.08 17.32 -1.03
N LYS A 173 -19.40 18.39 -1.77
CA LYS A 173 -20.76 18.91 -1.91
C LYS A 173 -21.38 18.32 -3.18
N GLN A 174 -22.71 18.16 -3.19
CA GLN A 174 -23.44 17.64 -4.36
C GLN A 174 -23.20 18.50 -5.61
N LYS A 175 -23.07 19.82 -5.43
CA LYS A 175 -22.69 20.78 -6.49
C LYS A 175 -21.56 21.66 -5.98
N GLY A 176 -20.45 21.76 -6.70
CA GLY A 176 -19.34 22.66 -6.40
C GLY A 176 -18.02 21.99 -6.08
N LYS A 177 -16.99 22.81 -5.83
CA LYS A 177 -15.63 22.37 -5.52
C LYS A 177 -15.57 21.74 -4.11
N PRO A 178 -14.75 20.69 -3.92
CA PRO A 178 -14.49 20.14 -2.59
C PRO A 178 -13.97 21.22 -1.64
N LYS A 179 -14.51 21.27 -0.42
CA LYS A 179 -14.14 22.27 0.58
C LYS A 179 -13.30 21.63 1.68
N LEU A 180 -12.12 22.20 1.94
CA LEU A 180 -11.25 21.81 3.02
C LEU A 180 -11.90 22.09 4.39
N LYS A 181 -11.83 21.13 5.30
CA LYS A 181 -12.24 21.28 6.69
C LYS A 181 -11.12 22.01 7.45
N LYS A 182 -11.46 23.00 8.26
CA LYS A 182 -10.49 23.68 9.14
C LYS A 182 -9.90 22.71 10.17
N SER A 183 -10.77 21.92 10.81
CA SER A 183 -10.39 20.87 11.75
C SER A 183 -10.94 19.52 11.26
N PHE A 184 -10.14 18.47 11.44
CA PHE A 184 -10.54 17.12 11.09
C PHE A 184 -9.93 16.11 12.09
N ARG A 185 -10.78 15.28 12.71
CA ARG A 185 -10.39 14.25 13.68
C ARG A 185 -9.48 14.75 14.80
N GLY A 186 -9.85 15.90 15.39
CA GLY A 186 -9.12 16.50 16.52
C GLY A 186 -7.83 17.22 16.15
N GLY A 187 -7.58 17.50 14.85
CA GLY A 187 -6.38 18.21 14.43
C GLY A 187 -6.60 19.06 13.17
N SER A 188 -5.51 19.53 12.55
CA SER A 188 -5.52 20.40 11.39
C SER A 188 -6.01 19.68 10.13
N GLY A 189 -7.09 20.16 9.52
CA GLY A 189 -7.55 19.65 8.23
C GLY A 189 -6.56 19.88 7.10
N SER A 190 -5.81 20.98 7.12
CA SER A 190 -4.77 21.27 6.11
C SER A 190 -3.58 20.30 6.19
N ARG A 191 -3.12 19.97 7.40
CA ARG A 191 -2.05 18.97 7.57
C ARG A 191 -2.51 17.59 7.07
N TRP A 192 -3.75 17.22 7.37
CA TRP A 192 -4.32 15.97 6.87
C TRP A 192 -4.39 15.94 5.34
N ASP A 193 -4.91 17.00 4.73
CA ASP A 193 -5.01 17.16 3.28
C ASP A 193 -3.63 17.08 2.60
N LEU A 194 -2.65 17.80 3.16
CA LEU A 194 -1.29 17.82 2.64
C LEU A 194 -0.63 16.42 2.72
N ALA A 195 -0.77 15.72 3.83
CA ALA A 195 -0.18 14.39 3.99
C ALA A 195 -0.72 13.38 2.97
N GLU A 196 -2.05 13.39 2.69
CA GLU A 196 -2.63 12.55 1.65
C GLU A 196 -2.17 12.96 0.24
N ARG A 197 -2.06 14.28 -0.05
CA ARG A 197 -1.59 14.79 -1.37
C ARG A 197 -0.13 14.50 -1.62
N ASN A 198 0.69 14.53 -0.58
CA ASN A 198 2.14 14.34 -0.72
C ASN A 198 2.49 13.07 -1.49
N LEU A 199 1.81 11.96 -1.26
CA LEU A 199 2.08 10.71 -1.99
C LEU A 199 1.66 10.77 -3.47
N PHE A 200 0.57 11.44 -3.82
CA PHE A 200 0.04 11.46 -5.19
C PHE A 200 0.57 12.60 -6.04
N GLU A 201 0.80 13.74 -5.42
CA GLU A 201 1.13 14.99 -6.13
C GLU A 201 2.60 15.38 -5.94
N ASN A 202 3.11 15.33 -4.70
CA ASN A 202 4.42 15.87 -4.39
C ASN A 202 5.57 14.87 -4.53
N LEU A 203 5.35 13.54 -4.41
CA LEU A 203 6.38 12.55 -4.76
C LEU A 203 6.84 12.63 -6.22
N LYS A 204 6.03 13.20 -7.11
CA LYS A 204 6.41 13.44 -8.50
C LYS A 204 7.65 14.33 -8.63
N THR A 205 7.88 15.24 -7.67
CA THR A 205 9.07 16.10 -7.68
C THR A 205 10.37 15.32 -7.47
N SER A 206 10.26 14.10 -6.91
CA SER A 206 11.35 13.13 -6.77
C SER A 206 11.28 12.00 -7.80
N GLY A 207 10.49 12.19 -8.88
CA GLY A 207 10.38 11.23 -9.97
C GLY A 207 9.55 9.98 -9.61
N ILE A 208 8.76 9.99 -8.52
CA ILE A 208 7.93 8.85 -8.12
C ILE A 208 6.46 9.19 -8.33
N GLN A 209 5.71 8.36 -9.06
CA GLN A 209 4.32 8.62 -9.37
C GLN A 209 3.45 7.37 -9.35
N ASP A 210 2.12 7.56 -9.23
CA ASP A 210 1.12 6.50 -9.28
C ASP A 210 1.20 5.77 -10.63
N ALA A 211 1.62 4.51 -10.57
CA ALA A 211 1.83 3.66 -11.73
C ALA A 211 0.54 3.42 -12.53
N PHE A 212 -0.60 3.27 -11.84
CA PHE A 212 -1.87 3.07 -12.53
C PHE A 212 -2.26 4.31 -13.33
N ARG A 213 -2.09 5.50 -12.76
CA ARG A 213 -2.39 6.77 -13.43
C ARG A 213 -1.39 7.08 -14.54
N LYS A 214 -0.13 6.71 -14.37
CA LYS A 214 0.90 6.82 -15.42
C LYS A 214 0.53 6.04 -16.69
N VAL A 215 0.01 4.82 -16.53
CA VAL A 215 -0.31 3.92 -17.66
C VAL A 215 -1.71 4.17 -18.21
N ASN A 216 -2.70 4.32 -17.34
CA ASN A 216 -4.12 4.30 -17.73
C ASN A 216 -4.78 5.68 -17.78
N GLY A 217 -4.11 6.72 -17.24
CA GLY A 217 -4.69 8.06 -17.08
C GLY A 217 -5.85 8.12 -16.08
N PHE A 218 -6.50 9.29 -16.01
CA PHE A 218 -7.60 9.52 -15.05
C PHE A 218 -8.98 9.18 -15.61
N LYS A 219 -9.11 9.02 -16.92
CA LYS A 219 -10.39 8.63 -17.56
C LYS A 219 -10.74 7.16 -17.29
N LYS A 220 -9.74 6.30 -17.09
CA LYS A 220 -9.98 4.91 -16.73
C LYS A 220 -10.38 4.84 -15.24
N GLU A 221 -11.65 4.56 -15.01
CA GLU A 221 -12.17 4.27 -13.68
C GLU A 221 -11.77 2.85 -13.28
N ASP A 222 -11.29 2.71 -12.03
CA ASP A 222 -11.01 1.43 -11.42
C ASP A 222 -11.01 1.57 -9.89
N TYR A 223 -10.99 0.44 -9.16
CA TYR A 223 -11.08 0.48 -7.71
C TYR A 223 -10.43 -0.75 -7.08
N SER A 224 -10.04 -0.62 -5.82
CA SER A 224 -9.56 -1.72 -4.98
C SER A 224 -10.46 -1.99 -3.78
N PHE A 225 -11.38 -1.10 -3.48
CA PHE A 225 -12.26 -1.20 -2.31
C PHE A 225 -13.68 -0.73 -2.63
N GLU A 226 -14.69 -1.49 -2.14
CA GLU A 226 -16.09 -1.14 -2.24
C GLU A 226 -16.69 -0.86 -0.85
N ILE A 227 -17.45 0.22 -0.75
CA ILE A 227 -18.27 0.50 0.44
C ILE A 227 -19.68 0.02 0.15
N ILE A 228 -20.11 -0.99 0.92
CA ILE A 228 -21.43 -1.58 0.78
C ILE A 228 -22.29 -1.12 1.98
N ARG A 229 -23.49 -0.61 1.72
CA ARG A 229 -24.50 -0.27 2.72
C ARG A 229 -25.83 -0.88 2.33
N LYS A 230 -26.46 -1.61 3.25
CA LYS A 230 -27.75 -2.29 3.01
C LYS A 230 -27.74 -3.11 1.71
N GLY A 231 -26.65 -3.87 1.47
CA GLY A 231 -26.49 -4.73 0.29
C GLY A 231 -26.22 -4.00 -1.03
N LYS A 232 -26.08 -2.66 -1.02
CA LYS A 232 -25.79 -1.86 -2.22
C LYS A 232 -24.41 -1.23 -2.16
N VAL A 233 -23.66 -1.27 -3.27
CA VAL A 233 -22.40 -0.54 -3.40
C VAL A 233 -22.70 0.96 -3.45
N VAL A 234 -22.23 1.70 -2.46
CA VAL A 234 -22.43 3.16 -2.36
C VAL A 234 -21.21 3.97 -2.76
N SER A 235 -20.03 3.37 -2.79
CA SER A 235 -18.80 4.03 -3.25
C SER A 235 -17.74 2.99 -3.61
N ARG A 236 -16.92 3.31 -4.58
CA ARG A 236 -15.73 2.57 -5.00
C ARG A 236 -14.51 3.47 -4.82
N ARG A 237 -13.40 2.90 -4.35
CA ARG A 237 -12.16 3.65 -4.08
C ARG A 237 -10.94 2.84 -4.50
N ARG A 238 -9.91 3.54 -4.89
CA ARG A 238 -8.57 2.97 -5.06
C ARG A 238 -7.82 3.20 -3.76
N PHE A 239 -7.65 2.17 -2.95
CA PHE A 239 -6.87 2.21 -1.71
C PHE A 239 -5.53 1.51 -1.84
N ASP A 240 -5.45 0.55 -2.76
CA ASP A 240 -4.23 -0.16 -3.07
C ASP A 240 -3.53 0.50 -4.26
N HIS A 241 -2.26 0.80 -4.12
CA HIS A 241 -1.49 1.52 -5.12
C HIS A 241 -0.13 0.90 -5.37
N PHE A 242 0.39 1.15 -6.56
CA PHE A 242 1.81 1.09 -6.90
C PHE A 242 2.27 2.49 -7.29
N PHE A 243 3.33 2.95 -6.66
CA PHE A 243 4.09 4.13 -7.05
C PHE A 243 5.44 3.67 -7.55
N THR A 244 5.91 4.20 -8.67
CA THR A 244 7.20 3.83 -9.26
C THR A 244 7.98 5.06 -9.66
N SER A 245 9.29 4.98 -9.57
CA SER A 245 10.16 5.98 -10.16
C SER A 245 10.06 5.98 -11.69
N ASP A 246 10.45 7.10 -12.30
CA ASP A 246 10.19 7.36 -13.73
C ASP A 246 10.99 6.45 -14.65
N ASP A 247 12.14 5.98 -14.22
CA ASP A 247 13.02 5.03 -14.91
C ASP A 247 12.48 3.59 -14.98
N ILE A 248 11.43 3.27 -14.20
CA ILE A 248 10.78 1.97 -14.26
C ILE A 248 9.74 1.96 -15.40
N LYS A 249 10.02 1.15 -16.43
CA LYS A 249 9.08 0.91 -17.53
C LYS A 249 7.97 -0.03 -17.07
N ILE A 250 6.74 0.47 -17.02
CA ILE A 250 5.54 -0.31 -16.66
C ILE A 250 4.92 -0.85 -17.94
N MET A 251 4.86 -2.18 -18.08
CA MET A 251 4.24 -2.83 -19.24
C MET A 251 2.73 -2.95 -19.11
N LYS A 252 2.25 -3.25 -17.90
CA LYS A 252 0.82 -3.42 -17.58
C LYS A 252 0.60 -3.21 -16.10
N ILE A 253 -0.53 -2.61 -15.73
CA ILE A 253 -1.01 -2.52 -14.36
C ILE A 253 -2.53 -2.60 -14.35
N GLU A 254 -3.09 -3.40 -13.45
CA GLU A 254 -4.52 -3.66 -13.34
C GLU A 254 -4.93 -4.05 -11.93
N TYR A 255 -6.23 -3.90 -11.61
CA TYR A 255 -6.85 -4.48 -10.42
C TYR A 255 -7.51 -5.81 -10.79
N LEU A 256 -7.28 -6.84 -9.98
CA LEU A 256 -7.78 -8.20 -10.24
C LEU A 256 -9.15 -8.40 -9.58
N HIS A 257 -10.23 -7.99 -10.26
CA HIS A 257 -11.60 -8.00 -9.72
C HIS A 257 -12.21 -9.38 -9.58
N SER A 258 -11.83 -10.37 -10.42
CA SER A 258 -12.36 -11.73 -10.39
C SER A 258 -12.36 -12.34 -8.98
N TYR A 259 -11.34 -12.05 -8.20
CA TYR A 259 -11.16 -12.60 -6.86
C TYR A 259 -12.04 -11.99 -5.76
N ARG A 260 -12.69 -10.84 -6.05
CA ARG A 260 -13.73 -10.28 -5.18
C ARG A 260 -15.05 -11.01 -5.34
N VAL A 261 -15.40 -11.39 -6.57
CA VAL A 261 -16.60 -12.17 -6.87
C VAL A 261 -16.57 -13.48 -6.07
N GLU A 262 -15.39 -14.06 -5.92
CA GLU A 262 -15.16 -15.28 -5.12
C GLU A 262 -15.08 -15.02 -3.61
N LYS A 263 -15.32 -13.78 -3.14
CA LYS A 263 -15.24 -13.36 -1.71
C LYS A 263 -13.89 -13.60 -1.05
N LEU A 264 -12.82 -13.63 -1.83
CA LEU A 264 -11.45 -13.90 -1.35
C LEU A 264 -10.71 -12.63 -0.91
N SER A 265 -11.30 -11.47 -1.15
CA SER A 265 -10.74 -10.17 -0.74
C SER A 265 -11.71 -9.38 0.15
#